data_b37c251a2deaa86238f3cc270aaed735
#
_entry.id   b37c251a2deaa86238f3cc270aaed735
#
_cell.length_a   1.000
_cell.length_b   1.000
_cell.length_c   1.000
_cell.angle_alpha   90.00
_cell.angle_beta   90.00
_cell.angle_gamma   90.00
#
_symmetry.space_group_name_H-M   'P 1'
#
loop_
_entity.id
_entity.type
_entity.pdbx_description
1 polymer ?
#
loop_
_entity_poly.entity_id
_entity_poly.type
_entity_poly.pdbx_seq_one_letter_code
_entity_poly.pdbx_strand_id
1 'polypeptide(L)'
;GSPMGVKFPALKAQAGHVEKELGFEIPFDKEGAEYMLLMSSMEIMNYPEYLDAVARIFHQAGKSWTISSEAFEATNSGIQIGSADLARELVSRIVKAAEKLKVKTVISPECGHAYTAIRWEGPNLMGKPFSFLVRHILEVLDEFRKDGLLKTEGFEDAKMTFHDPCQLVRRGGVIEQPRNLMNMVATNFVEMDDHGKMNWCCGAGGGVSANEDAHELKLKAFDRKKAQLDELHVDTLVTACANCRIQLEEGLEENDMDIPVVGLTEMLAEHLVEDKPPAGEA
;
A
#
# COMPACT_ATOMS: atom_id res chain seq x y z
N GLY A 1 15.38 0.26 -12.07
CA GLY A 1 15.73 1.26 -11.06
C GLY A 1 14.52 2.06 -10.61
N SER A 2 14.68 2.75 -9.53
CA SER A 2 13.66 3.58 -8.92
C SER A 2 13.66 4.99 -9.53
N PRO A 3 12.50 5.56 -9.87
CA PRO A 3 12.37 6.95 -10.28
C PRO A 3 12.71 7.97 -9.19
N MET A 4 12.54 7.58 -7.93
CA MET A 4 12.87 8.41 -6.75
C MET A 4 14.31 8.20 -6.25
N GLY A 5 15.09 7.38 -6.95
CA GLY A 5 16.50 7.15 -6.63
C GLY A 5 16.78 6.04 -5.61
N VAL A 6 15.78 5.35 -5.10
CA VAL A 6 15.99 4.16 -4.25
C VAL A 6 16.70 3.08 -5.08
N LYS A 7 17.75 2.52 -4.55
CA LYS A 7 18.54 1.49 -5.21
C LYS A 7 18.20 0.12 -4.67
N PHE A 8 18.21 -0.90 -5.53
CA PHE A 8 17.94 -2.28 -5.13
C PHE A 8 18.74 -2.78 -3.91
N PRO A 9 20.04 -2.44 -3.73
CA PRO A 9 20.75 -2.83 -2.52
C PRO A 9 20.13 -2.33 -1.22
N ALA A 10 19.47 -1.16 -1.21
CA ALA A 10 18.77 -0.66 -0.02
C ALA A 10 17.56 -1.54 0.30
N LEU A 11 16.71 -1.84 -0.70
CA LEU A 11 15.59 -2.76 -0.54
C LEU A 11 16.05 -4.16 -0.11
N LYS A 12 17.17 -4.65 -0.68
CA LYS A 12 17.73 -5.96 -0.31
C LYS A 12 18.26 -5.98 1.13
N ALA A 13 18.85 -4.88 1.60
CA ALA A 13 19.28 -4.75 2.99
C ALA A 13 18.09 -4.76 3.95
N GLN A 14 17.00 -4.04 3.63
CA GLN A 14 15.75 -4.08 4.38
C GLN A 14 15.17 -5.50 4.42
N ALA A 15 15.07 -6.17 3.27
CA ALA A 15 14.61 -7.55 3.20
C ALA A 15 15.45 -8.48 4.10
N GLY A 16 16.77 -8.31 4.13
CA GLY A 16 17.65 -9.09 5.00
C GLY A 16 17.43 -8.87 6.51
N HIS A 17 16.88 -7.72 6.94
CA HIS A 17 16.40 -7.52 8.31
C HIS A 17 15.11 -8.29 8.57
N VAL A 18 14.14 -8.17 7.69
CA VAL A 18 12.86 -8.88 7.76
C VAL A 18 13.07 -10.40 7.78
N GLU A 19 13.95 -10.92 6.92
CA GLU A 19 14.30 -12.35 6.89
C GLU A 19 14.85 -12.89 8.21
N LYS A 20 15.66 -12.07 8.91
CA LYS A 20 16.21 -12.45 10.22
C LYS A 20 15.13 -12.49 11.31
N GLU A 21 14.18 -11.59 11.25
CA GLU A 21 13.08 -11.50 12.21
C GLU A 21 12.06 -12.62 11.98
N LEU A 22 11.71 -12.86 10.73
CA LEU A 22 10.67 -13.83 10.36
C LEU A 22 11.20 -15.28 10.24
N GLY A 23 12.48 -15.47 10.00
CA GLY A 23 13.08 -16.80 9.85
C GLY A 23 12.82 -17.46 8.49
N PHE A 24 12.31 -16.71 7.49
CA PHE A 24 12.13 -17.19 6.11
C PHE A 24 12.58 -16.13 5.09
N GLU A 25 12.88 -16.57 3.87
CA GLU A 25 13.46 -15.75 2.81
C GLU A 25 12.42 -14.85 2.13
N ILE A 26 12.81 -13.59 1.84
CA ILE A 26 12.06 -12.69 0.94
C ILE A 26 12.45 -13.00 -0.50
N PRO A 27 11.51 -13.46 -1.33
CA PRO A 27 11.85 -13.97 -2.66
C PRO A 27 12.12 -12.84 -3.67
N PHE A 28 13.32 -12.86 -4.26
CA PHE A 28 13.66 -11.98 -5.39
C PHE A 28 13.80 -12.78 -6.68
N ASP A 29 13.32 -12.20 -7.78
CA ASP A 29 13.44 -12.73 -9.14
C ASP A 29 13.02 -14.22 -9.30
N LYS A 30 12.05 -14.65 -8.51
CA LYS A 30 11.50 -16.01 -8.59
C LYS A 30 10.60 -16.16 -9.78
N GLU A 31 11.06 -16.89 -10.81
CA GLU A 31 10.29 -17.21 -12.01
C GLU A 31 9.10 -18.12 -11.68
N GLY A 32 7.95 -17.85 -12.29
CA GLY A 32 6.72 -18.63 -12.12
C GLY A 32 5.99 -18.38 -10.80
N ALA A 33 6.38 -17.36 -10.02
CA ALA A 33 5.62 -16.94 -8.86
C ALA A 33 4.21 -16.48 -9.25
N GLU A 34 3.24 -16.68 -8.37
CA GLU A 34 1.86 -16.23 -8.62
C GLU A 34 1.77 -14.71 -8.67
N TYR A 35 2.47 -14.05 -7.76
CA TYR A 35 2.41 -12.61 -7.56
C TYR A 35 3.79 -11.96 -7.67
N MET A 36 3.84 -10.78 -8.29
CA MET A 36 5.00 -9.87 -8.22
C MET A 36 4.60 -8.63 -7.42
N LEU A 37 5.19 -8.46 -6.25
CA LEU A 37 4.99 -7.28 -5.42
C LEU A 37 5.82 -6.11 -5.96
N LEU A 38 5.17 -4.96 -6.11
CA LEU A 38 5.82 -3.68 -6.26
C LEU A 38 5.81 -2.94 -4.91
N MET A 39 6.86 -2.18 -4.67
CA MET A 39 6.99 -1.29 -3.51
C MET A 39 6.87 0.17 -3.98
N SER A 40 6.59 1.09 -3.09
CA SER A 40 6.80 2.51 -3.34
C SER A 40 8.06 3.00 -2.64
N SER A 41 8.67 4.07 -3.15
CA SER A 41 9.80 4.71 -2.46
C SER A 41 9.43 5.16 -1.05
N MET A 42 8.17 5.60 -0.86
CA MET A 42 7.70 6.09 0.44
C MET A 42 7.63 4.95 1.47
N GLU A 43 7.15 3.77 1.07
CA GLU A 43 7.16 2.58 1.93
C GLU A 43 8.59 2.16 2.26
N ILE A 44 9.48 2.09 1.26
CA ILE A 44 10.87 1.65 1.49
C ILE A 44 11.61 2.60 2.44
N MET A 45 11.35 3.91 2.35
CA MET A 45 12.10 4.91 3.12
C MET A 45 11.49 5.23 4.48
N ASN A 46 10.15 5.24 4.59
CA ASN A 46 9.47 5.75 5.79
C ASN A 46 8.71 4.65 6.56
N TYR A 47 8.31 3.56 5.90
CA TYR A 47 7.48 2.50 6.50
C TYR A 47 8.06 1.13 6.18
N PRO A 48 9.28 0.82 6.70
CA PRO A 48 9.94 -0.46 6.42
C PRO A 48 9.15 -1.69 6.89
N GLU A 49 8.28 -1.52 7.89
CA GLU A 49 7.35 -2.53 8.42
C GLU A 49 6.36 -3.06 7.38
N TYR A 50 6.10 -2.30 6.30
CA TYR A 50 5.22 -2.76 5.23
C TYR A 50 5.71 -4.05 4.56
N LEU A 51 7.02 -4.19 4.35
CA LEU A 51 7.59 -5.41 3.76
C LEU A 51 7.44 -6.62 4.69
N ASP A 52 7.65 -6.42 6.00
CA ASP A 52 7.40 -7.44 7.03
C ASP A 52 5.94 -7.90 7.00
N ALA A 53 5.02 -6.94 7.02
CA ALA A 53 3.58 -7.20 7.00
C ALA A 53 3.16 -8.04 5.79
N VAL A 54 3.59 -7.64 4.58
CA VAL A 54 3.31 -8.40 3.35
C VAL A 54 3.90 -9.80 3.41
N ALA A 55 5.14 -9.94 3.88
CA ALA A 55 5.80 -11.24 3.98
C ALA A 55 5.05 -12.20 4.92
N ARG A 56 4.64 -11.74 6.09
CA ARG A 56 3.83 -12.51 7.06
C ARG A 56 2.49 -12.94 6.46
N ILE A 57 1.78 -12.01 5.82
CA ILE A 57 0.49 -12.29 5.19
C ILE A 57 0.62 -13.35 4.08
N PHE A 58 1.59 -13.20 3.19
CA PHE A 58 1.80 -14.16 2.10
C PHE A 58 2.28 -15.53 2.59
N HIS A 59 3.05 -15.55 3.67
CA HIS A 59 3.46 -16.78 4.34
C HIS A 59 2.25 -17.53 4.90
N GLN A 60 1.39 -16.85 5.67
CA GLN A 60 0.16 -17.46 6.21
C GLN A 60 -0.78 -17.92 5.09
N ALA A 61 -0.94 -17.11 4.04
CA ALA A 61 -1.79 -17.46 2.89
C ALA A 61 -1.24 -18.61 2.04
N GLY A 62 0.02 -19.04 2.24
CA GLY A 62 0.69 -20.06 1.46
C GLY A 62 0.83 -19.71 -0.02
N LYS A 63 0.91 -18.41 -0.35
CA LYS A 63 0.97 -17.91 -1.71
C LYS A 63 2.39 -17.62 -2.17
N SER A 64 2.67 -18.03 -3.40
CA SER A 64 3.98 -17.80 -4.03
C SER A 64 4.07 -16.38 -4.57
N TRP A 65 5.09 -15.64 -4.15
CA TRP A 65 5.32 -14.27 -4.59
C TRP A 65 6.80 -13.98 -4.84
N THR A 66 7.09 -12.80 -5.39
CA THR A 66 8.45 -12.33 -5.66
C THR A 66 8.50 -10.81 -5.77
N ILE A 67 9.68 -10.23 -5.61
CA ILE A 67 10.01 -8.85 -5.97
C ILE A 67 11.02 -8.90 -7.12
N SER A 68 10.85 -8.06 -8.15
CA SER A 68 11.85 -7.94 -9.21
C SER A 68 13.01 -7.05 -8.80
N SER A 69 14.25 -7.53 -8.93
CA SER A 69 15.44 -6.70 -8.72
C SER A 69 15.61 -5.61 -9.79
N GLU A 70 15.01 -5.80 -10.97
CA GLU A 70 15.11 -4.88 -12.10
C GLU A 70 14.03 -3.79 -12.08
N ALA A 71 12.81 -4.11 -11.56
CA ALA A 71 11.64 -3.21 -11.56
C ALA A 71 10.79 -3.45 -10.31
N PHE A 72 11.31 -3.06 -9.14
CA PHE A 72 10.64 -3.25 -7.85
C PHE A 72 9.74 -2.08 -7.44
N GLU A 73 9.88 -0.91 -8.06
CA GLU A 73 9.16 0.29 -7.64
C GLU A 73 8.01 0.64 -8.58
N ALA A 74 6.85 0.90 -7.98
CA ALA A 74 5.67 1.44 -8.64
C ALA A 74 5.66 2.97 -8.56
N THR A 75 5.33 3.64 -9.67
CA THR A 75 5.30 5.10 -9.74
C THR A 75 4.34 5.60 -10.80
N ASN A 76 3.89 6.84 -10.63
CA ASN A 76 3.14 7.60 -11.65
C ASN A 76 3.89 8.86 -12.11
N SER A 77 5.19 8.97 -11.85
CA SER A 77 5.99 10.18 -12.08
C SER A 77 5.86 10.75 -13.49
N GLY A 78 5.87 9.89 -14.54
CA GLY A 78 5.67 10.34 -15.90
C GLY A 78 4.32 11.01 -16.15
N ILE A 79 3.26 10.47 -15.53
CA ILE A 79 1.90 11.04 -15.63
C ILE A 79 1.83 12.38 -14.88
N GLN A 80 2.42 12.47 -13.70
CA GLN A 80 2.44 13.69 -12.88
C GLN A 80 3.08 14.87 -13.60
N ILE A 81 4.18 14.65 -14.32
CA ILE A 81 4.87 15.70 -15.05
C ILE A 81 4.35 15.89 -16.49
N GLY A 82 3.31 15.16 -16.89
CA GLY A 82 2.70 15.27 -18.22
C GLY A 82 3.55 14.67 -19.35
N SER A 83 4.48 13.75 -19.06
CA SER A 83 5.31 13.08 -20.06
C SER A 83 4.81 11.66 -20.35
N ALA A 84 4.09 11.50 -21.46
CA ALA A 84 3.61 10.18 -21.90
C ALA A 84 4.77 9.22 -22.23
N ASP A 85 5.89 9.72 -22.74
CA ASP A 85 7.05 8.89 -23.06
C ASP A 85 7.73 8.36 -21.81
N LEU A 86 7.91 9.21 -20.78
CA LEU A 86 8.43 8.76 -19.49
C LEU A 86 7.47 7.79 -18.81
N ALA A 87 6.16 8.08 -18.83
CA ALA A 87 5.15 7.18 -18.27
C ALA A 87 5.20 5.81 -18.95
N ARG A 88 5.30 5.77 -20.27
CA ARG A 88 5.44 4.53 -21.05
C ARG A 88 6.72 3.78 -20.69
N GLU A 89 7.84 4.49 -20.57
CA GLU A 89 9.11 3.88 -20.20
C GLU A 89 9.02 3.20 -18.82
N LEU A 90 8.51 3.91 -17.81
CA LEU A 90 8.40 3.40 -16.45
C LEU A 90 7.47 2.17 -16.38
N VAL A 91 6.30 2.23 -17.02
CA VAL A 91 5.38 1.09 -17.10
C VAL A 91 6.03 -0.07 -17.86
N SER A 92 6.76 0.21 -18.96
CA SER A 92 7.40 -0.86 -19.74
C SER A 92 8.43 -1.66 -18.96
N ARG A 93 9.12 -1.06 -17.98
CA ARG A 93 10.07 -1.76 -17.09
C ARG A 93 9.35 -2.81 -16.24
N ILE A 94 8.20 -2.42 -15.65
CA ILE A 94 7.37 -3.34 -14.85
C ILE A 94 6.82 -4.47 -15.72
N VAL A 95 6.29 -4.14 -16.91
CA VAL A 95 5.74 -5.13 -17.84
C VAL A 95 6.82 -6.14 -18.25
N LYS A 96 8.01 -5.67 -18.62
CA LYS A 96 9.12 -6.57 -19.00
C LYS A 96 9.56 -7.48 -17.85
N ALA A 97 9.60 -6.95 -16.63
CA ALA A 97 9.94 -7.74 -15.44
C ALA A 97 8.88 -8.81 -15.16
N ALA A 98 7.59 -8.44 -15.20
CA ALA A 98 6.48 -9.37 -14.98
C ALA A 98 6.43 -10.47 -16.03
N GLU A 99 6.62 -10.12 -17.32
CA GLU A 99 6.66 -11.08 -18.43
C GLU A 99 7.88 -12.01 -18.32
N LYS A 100 9.06 -11.47 -17.96
CA LYS A 100 10.30 -12.23 -17.74
C LYS A 100 10.15 -13.25 -16.61
N LEU A 101 9.55 -12.83 -15.50
CA LEU A 101 9.31 -13.68 -14.33
C LEU A 101 8.07 -14.56 -14.47
N LYS A 102 7.30 -14.42 -15.55
CA LYS A 102 6.11 -15.22 -15.84
C LYS A 102 5.08 -15.21 -14.70
N VAL A 103 4.92 -14.08 -14.03
CA VAL A 103 3.97 -13.94 -12.95
C VAL A 103 2.54 -13.82 -13.46
N LYS A 104 1.56 -14.22 -12.65
CA LYS A 104 0.15 -14.12 -13.02
C LYS A 104 -0.45 -12.77 -12.65
N THR A 105 0.00 -12.19 -11.55
CA THR A 105 -0.52 -10.94 -11.00
C THR A 105 0.61 -10.04 -10.54
N VAL A 106 0.55 -8.77 -10.92
CA VAL A 106 1.39 -7.70 -10.39
C VAL A 106 0.58 -6.98 -9.32
N ILE A 107 1.16 -6.85 -8.12
CA ILE A 107 0.55 -6.18 -6.99
C ILE A 107 1.09 -4.76 -6.89
N SER A 108 0.19 -3.77 -6.96
CA SER A 108 0.51 -2.41 -6.58
C SER A 108 0.52 -2.27 -5.07
N PRO A 109 1.51 -1.58 -4.49
CA PRO A 109 1.59 -1.34 -3.06
C PRO A 109 0.48 -0.40 -2.57
N GLU A 110 0.52 0.01 -1.31
CA GLU A 110 -0.40 1.01 -0.76
C GLU A 110 -0.16 2.40 -1.38
N CYS A 111 -0.42 2.49 -2.68
CA CYS A 111 -0.29 3.72 -3.47
C CYS A 111 -1.33 3.77 -4.60
N GLY A 112 -2.40 4.53 -4.40
CA GLY A 112 -3.44 4.67 -5.40
C GLY A 112 -2.98 5.30 -6.72
N HIS A 113 -1.98 6.19 -6.70
CA HIS A 113 -1.40 6.76 -7.92
C HIS A 113 -0.66 5.71 -8.75
N ALA A 114 0.17 4.89 -8.11
CA ALA A 114 0.89 3.81 -8.80
C ALA A 114 -0.10 2.78 -9.35
N TYR A 115 -1.12 2.42 -8.57
CA TYR A 115 -2.17 1.50 -9.00
C TYR A 115 -2.89 1.99 -10.25
N THR A 116 -3.37 3.25 -10.27
CA THR A 116 -4.07 3.80 -11.43
C THR A 116 -3.16 3.93 -12.65
N ALA A 117 -1.89 4.30 -12.45
CA ALA A 117 -0.92 4.41 -13.53
C ALA A 117 -0.64 3.06 -14.22
N ILE A 118 -0.55 1.98 -13.47
CA ILE A 118 -0.25 0.66 -14.04
C ILE A 118 -1.54 -0.02 -14.52
N ARG A 119 -2.58 -0.03 -13.69
CA ARG A 119 -3.83 -0.77 -13.93
C ARG A 119 -4.66 -0.17 -15.06
N TRP A 120 -4.83 1.16 -15.05
CA TRP A 120 -5.76 1.83 -15.95
C TRP A 120 -5.06 2.53 -17.12
N GLU A 121 -3.96 3.24 -16.87
CA GLU A 121 -3.23 3.94 -17.91
C GLU A 121 -2.22 3.03 -18.64
N GLY A 122 -1.68 2.03 -17.93
CA GLY A 122 -0.63 1.16 -18.44
C GLY A 122 -0.94 0.50 -19.77
N PRO A 123 -2.09 -0.18 -19.96
CA PRO A 123 -2.46 -0.77 -21.24
C PRO A 123 -2.56 0.25 -22.37
N ASN A 124 -3.06 1.46 -22.10
CA ASN A 124 -3.13 2.56 -23.06
C ASN A 124 -1.73 3.05 -23.45
N LEU A 125 -0.85 3.24 -22.46
CA LEU A 125 0.53 3.64 -22.68
C LEU A 125 1.31 2.61 -23.51
N MET A 126 1.05 1.33 -23.28
CA MET A 126 1.70 0.23 -24.00
C MET A 126 1.03 -0.13 -25.34
N GLY A 127 -0.18 0.39 -25.61
CA GLY A 127 -0.96 0.10 -26.80
C GLY A 127 -1.48 -1.35 -26.89
N LYS A 128 -1.45 -2.09 -25.78
CA LYS A 128 -1.91 -3.49 -25.69
C LYS A 128 -2.31 -3.86 -24.26
N PRO A 129 -3.21 -4.82 -24.08
CA PRO A 129 -3.47 -5.40 -22.77
C PRO A 129 -2.23 -6.14 -22.25
N PHE A 130 -2.15 -6.29 -20.93
CA PHE A 130 -1.10 -7.08 -20.29
C PHE A 130 -1.44 -8.57 -20.31
N SER A 131 -0.40 -9.43 -20.27
CA SER A 131 -0.52 -10.89 -20.14
C SER A 131 -0.74 -11.34 -18.70
N PHE A 132 -0.79 -10.41 -17.75
CA PHE A 132 -0.97 -10.62 -16.33
C PHE A 132 -2.05 -9.66 -15.78
N LEU A 133 -2.54 -9.95 -14.58
CA LEU A 133 -3.46 -9.06 -13.86
C LEU A 133 -2.67 -7.99 -13.10
N VAL A 134 -3.30 -6.83 -12.90
CA VAL A 134 -2.81 -5.81 -11.96
C VAL A 134 -3.85 -5.65 -10.85
N ARG A 135 -3.43 -5.81 -9.61
CA ARG A 135 -4.26 -5.68 -8.40
C ARG A 135 -3.62 -4.72 -7.42
N HIS A 136 -4.43 -3.99 -6.68
CA HIS A 136 -3.95 -3.31 -5.47
C HIS A 136 -3.76 -4.34 -4.35
N ILE A 137 -2.84 -4.11 -3.42
CA ILE A 137 -2.61 -5.04 -2.31
C ILE A 137 -3.92 -5.35 -1.57
N LEU A 138 -4.76 -4.36 -1.27
CA LEU A 138 -6.02 -4.58 -0.57
C LEU A 138 -7.03 -5.45 -1.36
N GLU A 139 -6.98 -5.45 -2.69
CA GLU A 139 -7.80 -6.39 -3.49
C GLU A 139 -7.33 -7.82 -3.26
N VAL A 140 -6.02 -8.04 -3.24
CA VAL A 140 -5.42 -9.37 -3.00
C VAL A 140 -5.70 -9.85 -1.58
N LEU A 141 -5.57 -8.98 -0.58
CA LEU A 141 -5.86 -9.32 0.81
C LEU A 141 -7.34 -9.65 1.03
N ASP A 142 -8.24 -8.91 0.38
CA ASP A 142 -9.68 -9.22 0.44
C ASP A 142 -10.02 -10.52 -0.30
N GLU A 143 -9.32 -10.86 -1.39
CA GLU A 143 -9.40 -12.17 -2.05
C GLU A 143 -8.92 -13.28 -1.07
N PHE A 144 -7.78 -13.11 -0.41
CA PHE A 144 -7.30 -14.07 0.60
C PHE A 144 -8.26 -14.23 1.76
N ARG A 145 -8.88 -13.13 2.24
CA ARG A 145 -9.94 -13.17 3.25
C ARG A 145 -11.12 -14.02 2.79
N LYS A 146 -11.64 -13.79 1.57
CA LYS A 146 -12.78 -14.52 0.99
C LYS A 146 -12.49 -16.03 0.84
N ASP A 147 -11.25 -16.35 0.51
CA ASP A 147 -10.78 -17.73 0.33
C ASP A 147 -10.47 -18.41 1.68
N GLY A 148 -10.60 -17.68 2.81
CA GLY A 148 -10.31 -18.21 4.15
C GLY A 148 -8.82 -18.46 4.42
N LEU A 149 -7.95 -17.80 3.66
CA LEU A 149 -6.49 -17.94 3.78
C LEU A 149 -5.90 -17.01 4.84
N LEU A 150 -6.63 -15.96 5.23
CA LEU A 150 -6.24 -15.06 6.33
C LEU A 150 -7.00 -15.43 7.59
N LYS A 151 -6.25 -15.66 8.65
CA LYS A 151 -6.79 -15.92 9.99
C LYS A 151 -6.25 -14.86 10.93
N THR A 152 -7.15 -14.14 11.56
CA THR A 152 -6.81 -13.10 12.53
C THR A 152 -7.34 -13.46 13.91
N GLU A 153 -6.61 -13.05 14.94
CA GLU A 153 -7.03 -13.14 16.34
C GLU A 153 -6.74 -11.82 17.05
N GLY A 154 -7.46 -11.58 18.13
CA GLY A 154 -7.46 -10.28 18.77
C GLY A 154 -8.20 -9.24 17.92
N PHE A 155 -8.62 -8.18 18.56
CA PHE A 155 -9.29 -7.06 17.90
C PHE A 155 -8.86 -5.78 18.59
N GLU A 156 -8.66 -4.74 17.81
CA GLU A 156 -8.45 -3.41 18.36
C GLU A 156 -9.77 -2.85 18.90
N ASP A 157 -9.80 -2.54 20.18
CA ASP A 157 -10.93 -1.90 20.84
C ASP A 157 -10.92 -0.37 20.65
N ALA A 158 -9.79 0.18 20.22
CA ALA A 158 -9.63 1.59 19.89
C ALA A 158 -10.67 2.02 18.86
N LYS A 159 -11.21 3.23 19.02
CA LYS A 159 -12.11 3.80 18.03
C LYS A 159 -11.31 4.25 16.81
N MET A 160 -11.58 3.63 15.68
CA MET A 160 -10.82 3.83 14.44
C MET A 160 -11.65 4.40 13.32
N THR A 161 -11.00 5.17 12.46
CA THR A 161 -11.58 5.58 11.18
C THR A 161 -10.60 5.33 10.04
N PHE A 162 -11.11 5.26 8.80
CA PHE A 162 -10.31 5.00 7.61
C PHE A 162 -10.29 6.22 6.69
N HIS A 163 -9.08 6.69 6.37
CA HIS A 163 -8.90 7.67 5.30
C HIS A 163 -8.83 6.97 3.94
N ASP A 164 -9.83 7.20 3.12
CA ASP A 164 -9.87 6.70 1.74
C ASP A 164 -8.86 7.46 0.85
N PRO A 165 -7.82 6.81 0.30
CA PRO A 165 -6.93 7.45 -0.65
C PRO A 165 -7.67 7.76 -1.96
N CYS A 166 -7.73 9.03 -2.35
CA CYS A 166 -8.60 9.48 -3.45
C CYS A 166 -8.33 8.77 -4.79
N GLN A 167 -7.09 8.47 -5.13
CA GLN A 167 -6.74 7.77 -6.35
C GLN A 167 -7.13 6.29 -6.31
N LEU A 168 -7.02 5.67 -5.14
CA LEU A 168 -7.41 4.28 -4.95
C LEU A 168 -8.92 4.10 -5.06
N VAL A 169 -9.67 4.98 -4.42
CA VAL A 169 -11.13 4.87 -4.31
C VAL A 169 -11.84 5.43 -5.55
N ARG A 170 -11.65 6.74 -5.87
CA ARG A 170 -12.39 7.40 -6.95
C ARG A 170 -11.98 6.92 -8.34
N ARG A 171 -10.69 6.71 -8.57
CA ARG A 171 -10.16 6.26 -9.86
C ARG A 171 -9.90 4.76 -9.88
N GLY A 172 -9.46 4.19 -8.77
CA GLY A 172 -9.14 2.77 -8.68
C GLY A 172 -10.36 1.87 -8.47
N GLY A 173 -11.42 2.37 -7.82
CA GLY A 173 -12.63 1.61 -7.54
C GLY A 173 -12.53 0.64 -6.35
N VAL A 174 -11.45 0.72 -5.56
CA VAL A 174 -11.22 -0.11 -4.36
C VAL A 174 -11.89 0.56 -3.17
N ILE A 175 -13.14 0.20 -2.87
CA ILE A 175 -14.00 0.86 -1.89
C ILE A 175 -14.35 -0.08 -0.75
N GLU A 176 -14.85 -1.27 -1.08
CA GLU A 176 -15.35 -2.24 -0.10
C GLU A 176 -14.22 -3.03 0.56
N GLN A 177 -13.12 -3.24 -0.17
CA GLN A 177 -12.00 -4.05 0.31
C GLN A 177 -11.38 -3.50 1.62
N PRO A 178 -11.10 -2.19 1.76
CA PRO A 178 -10.62 -1.66 3.03
C PRO A 178 -11.58 -1.93 4.19
N ARG A 179 -12.90 -1.77 3.97
CA ARG A 179 -13.92 -2.01 5.00
C ARG A 179 -13.97 -3.47 5.42
N ASN A 180 -13.90 -4.38 4.45
CA ASN A 180 -13.85 -5.81 4.72
C ASN A 180 -12.64 -6.20 5.56
N LEU A 181 -11.48 -5.60 5.29
CA LEU A 181 -10.24 -5.86 6.02
C LEU A 181 -10.25 -5.19 7.40
N MET A 182 -10.73 -3.94 7.52
CA MET A 182 -10.93 -3.27 8.81
C MET A 182 -11.79 -4.12 9.74
N ASN A 183 -12.89 -4.67 9.25
CA ASN A 183 -13.81 -5.51 10.04
C ASN A 183 -13.20 -6.84 10.50
N MET A 184 -12.02 -7.22 9.99
CA MET A 184 -11.30 -8.40 10.50
C MET A 184 -10.54 -8.11 11.79
N VAL A 185 -10.20 -6.85 12.05
CA VAL A 185 -9.24 -6.50 13.12
C VAL A 185 -9.71 -5.37 14.05
N ALA A 186 -10.73 -4.61 13.68
CA ALA A 186 -11.26 -3.50 14.47
C ALA A 186 -12.71 -3.76 14.90
N THR A 187 -12.99 -3.66 16.20
CA THR A 187 -14.36 -3.79 16.74
C THR A 187 -15.13 -2.48 16.76
N ASN A 188 -14.43 -1.36 16.74
CA ASN A 188 -15.00 0.00 16.85
C ASN A 188 -14.60 0.87 15.67
N PHE A 189 -14.88 0.39 14.45
CA PHE A 189 -14.66 1.13 13.21
C PHE A 189 -15.82 2.09 12.93
N VAL A 190 -15.52 3.36 12.70
CA VAL A 190 -16.49 4.41 12.35
C VAL A 190 -16.08 5.12 11.07
N GLU A 191 -17.04 5.42 10.21
CA GLU A 191 -16.78 6.15 8.97
C GLU A 191 -16.73 7.67 9.22
N MET A 192 -15.86 8.36 8.50
CA MET A 192 -15.94 9.81 8.35
C MET A 192 -17.15 10.19 7.46
N ASP A 193 -17.70 11.39 7.59
CA ASP A 193 -18.73 11.88 6.70
C ASP A 193 -18.27 11.84 5.23
N ASP A 194 -17.05 12.32 4.97
CA ASP A 194 -16.43 12.26 3.66
C ASP A 194 -15.68 10.94 3.48
N HIS A 195 -16.36 9.88 3.11
CA HIS A 195 -15.79 8.55 2.89
C HIS A 195 -16.13 7.97 1.51
N GLY A 196 -15.52 6.86 1.16
CA GLY A 196 -15.74 6.17 -0.11
C GLY A 196 -15.53 7.11 -1.30
N LYS A 197 -16.44 7.11 -2.26
CA LYS A 197 -16.36 7.95 -3.46
C LYS A 197 -16.44 9.45 -3.17
N MET A 198 -17.01 9.82 -2.04
CA MET A 198 -17.16 11.22 -1.61
C MET A 198 -16.02 11.66 -0.67
N ASN A 199 -15.00 10.84 -0.50
CA ASN A 199 -13.87 11.10 0.38
C ASN A 199 -13.21 12.46 0.13
N TRP A 200 -12.67 13.06 1.19
CA TRP A 200 -11.83 14.25 1.09
C TRP A 200 -10.36 13.89 0.97
N CYS A 201 -9.66 14.50 0.00
CA CYS A 201 -8.24 14.23 -0.28
C CYS A 201 -7.36 14.65 0.90
N CYS A 202 -6.26 13.91 1.14
CA CYS A 202 -5.25 14.29 2.13
C CYS A 202 -4.49 15.59 1.78
N GLY A 203 -4.50 15.98 0.51
CA GLY A 203 -3.82 17.20 0.04
C GLY A 203 -2.43 16.99 -0.58
N ALA A 204 -1.81 15.80 -0.45
CA ALA A 204 -0.41 15.59 -0.85
C ALA A 204 -0.21 15.07 -2.28
N GLY A 205 -1.26 14.67 -2.95
CA GLY A 205 -1.18 14.04 -4.28
C GLY A 205 -0.69 14.97 -5.39
N GLY A 206 -0.34 14.37 -6.55
CA GLY A 206 0.01 15.15 -7.74
C GLY A 206 1.34 15.91 -7.67
N GLY A 207 2.25 15.51 -6.79
CA GLY A 207 3.54 16.18 -6.59
C GLY A 207 3.53 17.31 -5.55
N VAL A 208 2.36 17.61 -4.96
CA VAL A 208 2.22 18.68 -3.94
C VAL A 208 3.10 18.41 -2.72
N SER A 209 3.20 17.16 -2.27
CA SER A 209 4.04 16.79 -1.12
C SER A 209 5.54 17.09 -1.32
N ALA A 210 6.01 17.15 -2.57
CA ALA A 210 7.40 17.44 -2.90
C ALA A 210 7.66 18.94 -3.18
N ASN A 211 6.64 19.79 -3.04
CA ASN A 211 6.74 21.22 -3.32
C ASN A 211 6.63 22.01 -2.01
N GLU A 212 7.74 22.61 -1.58
CA GLU A 212 7.79 23.43 -0.36
C GLU A 212 6.85 24.63 -0.40
N ASP A 213 6.67 25.25 -1.58
CA ASP A 213 5.74 26.37 -1.76
C ASP A 213 4.27 25.98 -1.59
N ALA A 214 3.96 24.69 -1.57
CA ALA A 214 2.60 24.18 -1.39
C ALA A 214 2.27 23.83 0.08
N HIS A 215 3.12 24.16 1.03
CA HIS A 215 2.90 23.81 2.44
C HIS A 215 1.57 24.35 2.99
N GLU A 216 1.28 25.65 2.78
CA GLU A 216 0.00 26.26 3.20
C GLU A 216 -1.21 25.56 2.52
N LEU A 217 -1.07 25.17 1.26
CA LEU A 217 -2.14 24.45 0.54
C LEU A 217 -2.40 23.08 1.18
N LYS A 218 -1.36 22.36 1.57
CA LYS A 218 -1.46 21.07 2.25
C LYS A 218 -2.23 21.20 3.56
N LEU A 219 -1.86 22.16 4.39
CA LEU A 219 -2.51 22.41 5.68
C LEU A 219 -3.98 22.82 5.49
N LYS A 220 -4.26 23.69 4.52
CA LYS A 220 -5.66 24.06 4.18
C LYS A 220 -6.49 22.86 3.70
N ALA A 221 -5.90 21.93 2.97
CA ALA A 221 -6.58 20.69 2.59
C ALA A 221 -6.87 19.80 3.81
N PHE A 222 -5.98 19.83 4.81
CA PHE A 222 -6.12 19.07 6.05
C PHE A 222 -7.20 19.64 7.00
N ASP A 223 -7.47 20.96 6.97
CA ASP A 223 -8.49 21.62 7.84
C ASP A 223 -9.81 20.84 7.88
N ARG A 224 -10.29 20.38 6.72
CA ARG A 224 -11.54 19.60 6.65
C ARG A 224 -11.39 18.20 7.25
N LYS A 225 -10.23 17.58 7.09
CA LYS A 225 -9.92 16.30 7.72
C LYS A 225 -9.87 16.44 9.23
N LYS A 226 -9.21 17.48 9.72
CA LYS A 226 -9.18 17.85 11.13
C LYS A 226 -10.57 17.96 11.72
N ALA A 227 -11.47 18.72 11.06
CA ALA A 227 -12.85 18.91 11.55
C ALA A 227 -13.59 17.57 11.70
N GLN A 228 -13.41 16.63 10.77
CA GLN A 228 -14.02 15.30 10.85
C GLN A 228 -13.43 14.46 11.98
N LEU A 229 -12.11 14.53 12.19
CA LEU A 229 -11.45 13.81 13.28
C LEU A 229 -11.83 14.38 14.65
N ASP A 230 -11.92 15.71 14.78
CA ASP A 230 -12.43 16.41 15.98
C ASP A 230 -13.85 15.98 16.34
N GLU A 231 -14.73 15.81 15.34
CA GLU A 231 -16.11 15.37 15.56
C GLU A 231 -16.20 13.90 15.97
N LEU A 232 -15.40 13.07 15.33
CA LEU A 232 -15.43 11.62 15.57
C LEU A 232 -14.76 11.23 16.88
N HIS A 233 -13.78 11.98 17.38
CA HIS A 233 -12.96 11.62 18.54
C HIS A 233 -12.42 10.20 18.42
N VAL A 234 -11.65 9.94 17.38
CA VAL A 234 -11.03 8.62 17.14
C VAL A 234 -9.68 8.52 17.82
N ASP A 235 -9.31 7.30 18.17
CA ASP A 235 -8.02 6.96 18.77
C ASP A 235 -6.96 6.66 17.71
N THR A 236 -7.37 6.23 16.51
CA THR A 236 -6.45 5.84 15.42
C THR A 236 -7.04 6.18 14.06
N LEU A 237 -6.20 6.71 13.17
CA LEU A 237 -6.50 6.95 11.77
C LEU A 237 -5.79 5.90 10.89
N VAL A 238 -6.55 5.10 10.16
CA VAL A 238 -6.02 4.06 9.26
C VAL A 238 -6.06 4.54 7.81
N THR A 239 -5.05 4.20 7.03
CA THR A 239 -5.05 4.49 5.58
C THR A 239 -4.33 3.39 4.80
N ALA A 240 -4.49 3.37 3.48
CA ALA A 240 -3.82 2.45 2.56
C ALA A 240 -3.08 3.23 1.45
N CYS A 241 -2.30 4.23 1.87
CA CYS A 241 -1.44 4.98 0.96
C CYS A 241 -0.32 5.67 1.75
N ALA A 242 0.92 5.23 1.55
CA ALA A 242 2.09 5.77 2.23
C ALA A 242 2.22 7.30 2.09
N ASN A 243 1.95 7.86 0.91
CA ASN A 243 1.99 9.31 0.71
C ASN A 243 0.84 10.05 1.46
N CYS A 244 -0.34 9.42 1.60
CA CYS A 244 -1.41 9.98 2.43
C CYS A 244 -1.03 9.90 3.90
N ARG A 245 -0.38 8.80 4.35
CA ARG A 245 0.07 8.62 5.73
C ARG A 245 1.01 9.74 6.14
N ILE A 246 2.06 10.02 5.38
CA ILE A 246 2.98 11.14 5.62
C ILE A 246 2.22 12.48 5.75
N GLN A 247 1.30 12.76 4.85
CA GLN A 247 0.55 14.02 4.86
C GLN A 247 -0.42 14.13 6.04
N LEU A 248 -1.04 13.01 6.42
CA LEU A 248 -1.93 12.97 7.58
C LEU A 248 -1.15 13.15 8.88
N GLU A 249 0.02 12.50 9.01
CA GLU A 249 0.95 12.68 10.13
C GLU A 249 1.40 14.13 10.25
N GLU A 250 1.85 14.77 9.14
CA GLU A 250 2.21 16.20 9.10
C GLU A 250 1.04 17.10 9.53
N GLY A 251 -0.17 16.84 9.00
CA GLY A 251 -1.34 17.63 9.33
C GLY A 251 -1.78 17.49 10.80
N LEU A 252 -1.65 16.31 11.37
CA LEU A 252 -1.94 16.04 12.79
C LEU A 252 -0.92 16.74 13.70
N GLU A 253 0.37 16.63 13.38
CA GLU A 253 1.46 17.28 14.13
C GLU A 253 1.30 18.81 14.15
N GLU A 254 1.05 19.45 13.00
CA GLU A 254 0.84 20.89 12.87
C GLU A 254 -0.43 21.40 13.61
N ASN A 255 -1.33 20.49 14.00
CA ASN A 255 -2.55 20.82 14.74
C ASN A 255 -2.55 20.30 16.18
N ASP A 256 -1.41 19.87 16.72
CA ASP A 256 -1.27 19.31 18.08
C ASP A 256 -2.27 18.15 18.36
N MET A 257 -2.56 17.32 17.35
CA MET A 257 -3.46 16.17 17.46
C MET A 257 -2.65 14.88 17.64
N ASP A 258 -2.77 14.25 18.79
CA ASP A 258 -2.08 12.98 19.12
C ASP A 258 -2.92 11.77 18.66
N ILE A 259 -3.01 11.60 17.34
CA ILE A 259 -3.71 10.48 16.72
C ILE A 259 -2.72 9.72 15.83
N PRO A 260 -2.34 8.47 16.16
CA PRO A 260 -1.47 7.67 15.31
C PRO A 260 -2.11 7.39 13.94
N VAL A 261 -1.30 7.42 12.90
CA VAL A 261 -1.70 7.02 11.54
C VAL A 261 -1.04 5.69 11.21
N VAL A 262 -1.83 4.68 10.89
CA VAL A 262 -1.33 3.32 10.61
C VAL A 262 -1.71 2.84 9.21
N GLY A 263 -0.86 1.99 8.64
CA GLY A 263 -1.16 1.31 7.38
C GLY A 263 -2.12 0.13 7.62
N LEU A 264 -3.07 -0.06 6.71
CA LEU A 264 -4.05 -1.16 6.86
C LEU A 264 -3.40 -2.52 6.69
N THR A 265 -2.39 -2.65 5.82
CA THR A 265 -1.67 -3.91 5.61
C THR A 265 -0.88 -4.30 6.86
N GLU A 266 -0.21 -3.33 7.51
CA GLU A 266 0.55 -3.54 8.74
C GLU A 266 -0.38 -3.91 9.89
N MET A 267 -1.47 -3.17 10.07
CA MET A 267 -2.47 -3.46 11.09
C MET A 267 -3.05 -4.88 10.94
N LEU A 268 -3.35 -5.30 9.70
CA LEU A 268 -3.83 -6.66 9.45
C LEU A 268 -2.77 -7.71 9.82
N ALA A 269 -1.49 -7.45 9.51
CA ALA A 269 -0.40 -8.37 9.80
C ALA A 269 -0.14 -8.55 11.31
N GLU A 270 -0.34 -7.51 12.11
CA GLU A 270 -0.21 -7.56 13.57
C GLU A 270 -1.24 -8.50 14.23
N HIS A 271 -2.39 -8.68 13.59
CA HIS A 271 -3.49 -9.53 14.08
C HIS A 271 -3.50 -10.94 13.46
N LEU A 272 -2.51 -11.31 12.65
CA LEU A 272 -2.45 -12.66 12.11
C LEU A 272 -2.23 -13.69 13.21
N VAL A 273 -2.99 -14.79 13.15
CA VAL A 273 -2.73 -15.95 14.01
C VAL A 273 -1.34 -16.48 13.70
N GLU A 274 -0.47 -16.48 14.70
CA GLU A 274 0.85 -17.11 14.54
C GLU A 274 0.68 -18.62 14.43
N ASP A 275 1.17 -19.21 13.35
CA ASP A 275 1.36 -20.65 13.30
C ASP A 275 2.41 -21.02 14.34
N LYS A 276 1.98 -21.44 15.54
CA LYS A 276 2.91 -22.00 16.52
C LYS A 276 3.62 -23.17 15.86
N PRO A 277 4.96 -23.20 15.84
CA PRO A 277 5.65 -24.38 15.39
C PRO A 277 5.11 -25.59 16.16
N PRO A 278 4.91 -26.76 15.52
CA PRO A 278 4.42 -27.92 16.21
C PRO A 278 5.27 -28.11 17.45
N ALA A 279 4.61 -28.20 18.62
CA ALA A 279 5.28 -28.39 19.90
C ALA A 279 6.25 -29.58 19.71
N GLY A 280 7.54 -29.28 19.67
CA GLY A 280 8.55 -30.30 19.50
C GLY A 280 8.35 -31.33 20.61
N GLU A 281 8.19 -32.57 20.23
CA GLU A 281 8.35 -33.70 21.13
C GLU A 281 9.74 -33.57 21.74
N ALA A 282 9.76 -33.26 23.04
CA ALA A 282 10.97 -33.22 23.86
C ALA A 282 11.43 -34.64 24.21
#